data_fe6e8dc23a1cf82531e04dad564e7a38
#
_entry.id   fe6e8dc23a1cf82531e04dad564e7a38
#
_cell.length_a   1.000
_cell.length_b   1.000
_cell.length_c   1.000
_cell.angle_alpha   90.00
_cell.angle_beta   90.00
_cell.angle_gamma   90.00
#
_symmetry.space_group_name_H-M   'P 1'
#
loop_
_entity.id
_entity.type
_entity.pdbx_description
1 polymer ?
#
loop_
_entity_poly.entity_id
_entity_poly.type
_entity_poly.pdbx_seq_one_letter_code
_entity_poly.pdbx_strand_id
1 'polypeptide(L)'
;MPTETTAAINEISIAHSPDSDDAFMFYGLASEKVQVPGYSFTHTLTDIETLNQKAMREAFYDVTAISFHAYPYVQDKYALMPCGGSVGEGYGPMIVAKRGYSLDEVRRVKIAIPGQLTTANLVLQMALPGVETEFVPFDQIIPQVLAGKYDAGLIIHEGQLTYGRDGLTCVLDMGTWWQEQTGLPLPLGGNAIRRDLGTPVHRMMNQALRDSVGYALKHREEALAHAMQYARDLDTPSANRFVGMYVNERTLDYGEDGKEAIRRLLAMGHERGVIPHPVRVDFAE
;
A
#
# COMPACT_ATOMS: atom_id res chain seq x y z
N MET A 1 -34.51 20.29 33.84
CA MET A 1 -33.53 19.31 33.36
C MET A 1 -33.24 19.68 31.92
N PRO A 2 -32.05 20.14 31.55
CA PRO A 2 -31.70 20.30 30.14
C PRO A 2 -31.62 18.91 29.55
N THR A 3 -32.36 18.64 28.49
CA THR A 3 -32.23 17.47 27.63
C THR A 3 -30.88 17.57 26.94
N GLU A 4 -29.93 16.70 27.31
CA GLU A 4 -28.73 16.49 26.56
C GLU A 4 -29.13 16.01 25.14
N THR A 5 -29.04 16.93 24.21
CA THR A 5 -29.14 16.56 22.77
C THR A 5 -27.88 15.78 22.48
N THR A 6 -27.95 14.46 22.42
CA THR A 6 -26.89 13.60 21.89
C THR A 6 -26.63 14.10 20.48
N ALA A 7 -25.49 14.76 20.28
CA ALA A 7 -25.04 15.14 18.93
C ALA A 7 -24.96 13.88 18.07
N ALA A 8 -25.49 13.94 16.85
CA ALA A 8 -25.38 12.82 15.92
C ALA A 8 -23.90 12.48 15.67
N ILE A 9 -23.53 11.24 15.90
CA ILE A 9 -22.17 10.75 15.60
C ILE A 9 -22.11 10.46 14.11
N ASN A 10 -21.16 11.08 13.44
CA ASN A 10 -20.90 10.81 12.01
C ASN A 10 -20.02 9.57 11.90
N GLU A 11 -20.49 8.56 11.22
CA GLU A 11 -19.73 7.34 10.95
C GLU A 11 -18.89 7.51 9.69
N ILE A 12 -17.60 7.14 9.76
CA ILE A 12 -16.66 7.10 8.64
C ILE A 12 -16.20 5.66 8.43
N SER A 13 -16.42 5.15 7.24
CA SER A 13 -15.95 3.82 6.83
C SER A 13 -14.50 3.88 6.33
N ILE A 14 -13.64 3.09 6.96
CA ILE A 14 -12.21 2.96 6.62
C ILE A 14 -11.95 1.54 6.15
N ALA A 15 -11.29 1.37 5.00
CA ALA A 15 -10.88 0.07 4.51
C ALA A 15 -9.37 0.01 4.26
N HIS A 16 -8.73 -1.03 4.75
CA HIS A 16 -7.29 -1.24 4.59
C HIS A 16 -6.95 -2.72 4.51
N SER A 17 -5.69 -3.05 4.21
CA SER A 17 -5.28 -4.45 4.11
C SER A 17 -5.16 -5.10 5.51
N PRO A 18 -5.33 -6.43 5.60
CA PRO A 18 -5.06 -7.18 6.82
C PRO A 18 -3.55 -7.54 6.93
N ASP A 19 -2.67 -6.60 6.59
CA ASP A 19 -1.22 -6.79 6.69
C ASP A 19 -0.68 -6.09 7.93
N SER A 20 0.46 -6.52 8.40
CA SER A 20 1.01 -6.06 9.68
C SER A 20 1.37 -4.57 9.69
N ASP A 21 1.77 -4.00 8.58
CA ASP A 21 2.06 -2.56 8.45
C ASP A 21 0.78 -1.71 8.48
N ASP A 22 -0.27 -2.08 7.76
CA ASP A 22 -1.56 -1.40 7.82
C ASP A 22 -2.19 -1.54 9.21
N ALA A 23 -2.20 -2.74 9.79
CA ALA A 23 -2.73 -2.96 11.15
C ALA A 23 -1.99 -2.12 12.20
N PHE A 24 -0.67 -1.95 12.04
CA PHE A 24 0.13 -1.06 12.90
C PHE A 24 -0.24 0.41 12.68
N MET A 25 -0.37 0.87 11.44
CA MET A 25 -0.69 2.25 11.07
C MET A 25 -2.05 2.68 11.64
N PHE A 26 -3.05 1.81 11.53
CA PHE A 26 -4.42 2.09 11.98
C PHE A 26 -4.67 1.75 13.45
N TYR A 27 -3.69 1.24 14.19
CA TYR A 27 -3.85 0.81 15.58
C TYR A 27 -4.50 1.86 16.46
N GLY A 28 -4.08 3.13 16.36
CA GLY A 28 -4.61 4.22 17.18
C GLY A 28 -6.12 4.41 17.00
N LEU A 29 -6.61 4.36 15.77
CA LEU A 29 -8.05 4.50 15.46
C LEU A 29 -8.80 3.19 15.75
N ALA A 30 -8.30 2.05 15.31
CA ALA A 30 -8.98 0.75 15.45
C ALA A 30 -9.12 0.30 16.91
N SER A 31 -8.21 0.74 17.79
CA SER A 31 -8.25 0.44 19.24
C SER A 31 -8.84 1.58 20.09
N GLU A 32 -9.43 2.61 19.45
CA GLU A 32 -10.03 3.79 20.11
C GLU A 32 -9.05 4.58 21.01
N LYS A 33 -7.74 4.40 20.82
CA LYS A 33 -6.70 5.20 21.50
C LYS A 33 -6.63 6.62 20.96
N VAL A 34 -7.02 6.80 19.70
CA VAL A 34 -7.23 8.10 19.05
C VAL A 34 -8.72 8.24 18.79
N GLN A 35 -9.33 9.24 19.40
CA GLN A 35 -10.77 9.54 19.27
C GLN A 35 -10.96 10.93 18.67
N VAL A 36 -11.94 11.05 17.80
CA VAL A 36 -12.32 12.34 17.19
C VAL A 36 -13.75 12.67 17.65
N PRO A 37 -13.94 13.77 18.42
CA PRO A 37 -15.25 14.14 18.91
C PRO A 37 -16.29 14.29 17.78
N GLY A 38 -17.43 13.61 17.91
CA GLY A 38 -18.53 13.64 16.94
C GLY A 38 -18.35 12.67 15.75
N TYR A 39 -17.30 11.83 15.76
CA TYR A 39 -17.06 10.81 14.73
C TYR A 39 -16.84 9.44 15.34
N SER A 40 -17.24 8.41 14.61
CA SER A 40 -16.88 7.00 14.85
C SER A 40 -16.29 6.41 13.58
N PHE A 41 -15.44 5.41 13.74
CA PHE A 41 -14.74 4.77 12.63
C PHE A 41 -15.06 3.29 12.57
N THR A 42 -15.47 2.82 11.39
CA THR A 42 -15.65 1.39 11.13
C THR A 42 -14.54 0.90 10.20
N HIS A 43 -13.92 -0.22 10.54
CA HIS A 43 -12.79 -0.77 9.80
C HIS A 43 -13.20 -2.03 9.04
N THR A 44 -12.89 -2.07 7.74
CA THR A 44 -13.03 -3.25 6.90
C THR A 44 -11.66 -3.68 6.40
N LEU A 45 -11.32 -4.96 6.61
CA LEU A 45 -10.03 -5.53 6.23
C LEU A 45 -10.21 -6.48 5.04
N THR A 46 -9.51 -6.18 3.94
CA THR A 46 -9.43 -7.05 2.76
C THR A 46 -8.18 -6.72 1.94
N ASP A 47 -7.75 -7.63 1.06
CA ASP A 47 -6.54 -7.45 0.27
C ASP A 47 -6.59 -6.21 -0.64
N ILE A 48 -5.42 -5.68 -0.94
CA ILE A 48 -5.28 -4.40 -1.67
C ILE A 48 -5.86 -4.45 -3.09
N GLU A 49 -5.79 -5.59 -3.80
CA GLU A 49 -6.37 -5.69 -5.14
C GLU A 49 -7.90 -5.61 -5.06
N THR A 50 -8.51 -6.26 -4.08
CA THR A 50 -9.95 -6.14 -3.80
C THR A 50 -10.35 -4.70 -3.47
N LEU A 51 -9.56 -3.98 -2.67
CA LEU A 51 -9.80 -2.56 -2.36
C LEU A 51 -9.70 -1.69 -3.60
N ASN A 52 -8.66 -1.87 -4.43
CA ASN A 52 -8.51 -1.18 -5.70
C ASN A 52 -9.74 -1.38 -6.60
N GLN A 53 -10.22 -2.62 -6.75
CA GLN A 53 -11.38 -2.95 -7.57
C GLN A 53 -12.69 -2.33 -7.02
N LYS A 54 -12.89 -2.33 -5.70
CA LYS A 54 -14.05 -1.70 -5.07
C LYS A 54 -14.04 -0.18 -5.25
N ALA A 55 -12.90 0.46 -5.05
CA ALA A 55 -12.76 1.90 -5.27
C ALA A 55 -13.10 2.30 -6.71
N MET A 56 -12.66 1.51 -7.70
CA MET A 56 -12.98 1.75 -9.11
C MET A 56 -14.47 1.64 -9.41
N ARG A 57 -15.13 0.61 -8.91
CA ARG A 57 -16.53 0.34 -9.26
C ARG A 57 -17.49 1.31 -8.59
N GLU A 58 -17.42 1.50 -7.29
CA GLU A 58 -18.51 2.06 -6.50
C GLU A 58 -18.12 3.23 -5.58
N ALA A 59 -16.83 3.54 -5.40
CA ALA A 59 -16.38 4.47 -4.34
C ALA A 59 -16.99 4.10 -2.97
N PHE A 60 -16.90 2.81 -2.62
CA PHE A 60 -17.68 2.17 -1.57
C PHE A 60 -17.33 2.68 -0.15
N TYR A 61 -16.04 2.90 0.11
CA TYR A 61 -15.57 3.34 1.43
C TYR A 61 -15.27 4.84 1.43
N ASP A 62 -15.48 5.49 2.57
CA ASP A 62 -15.15 6.91 2.75
C ASP A 62 -13.64 7.15 2.68
N VAL A 63 -12.88 6.26 3.33
CA VAL A 63 -11.41 6.20 3.27
C VAL A 63 -11.01 4.78 2.88
N THR A 64 -10.11 4.63 1.93
CA THR A 64 -9.61 3.32 1.49
C THR A 64 -8.11 3.35 1.27
N ALA A 65 -7.43 2.30 1.70
CA ALA A 65 -6.10 2.02 1.17
C ALA A 65 -6.19 1.80 -0.34
N ILE A 66 -5.21 2.29 -1.08
CA ILE A 66 -5.17 2.21 -2.54
C ILE A 66 -3.72 2.07 -3.02
N SER A 67 -3.51 1.22 -4.00
CA SER A 67 -2.26 1.23 -4.77
C SER A 67 -2.21 2.49 -5.64
N PHE A 68 -1.06 3.15 -5.73
CA PHE A 68 -0.95 4.33 -6.59
C PHE A 68 -1.25 4.02 -8.06
N HIS A 69 -1.03 2.80 -8.53
CA HIS A 69 -1.46 2.37 -9.88
C HIS A 69 -2.98 2.43 -10.09
N ALA A 70 -3.77 2.20 -9.04
CA ALA A 70 -5.23 2.25 -9.13
C ALA A 70 -5.77 3.69 -9.09
N TYR A 71 -5.03 4.64 -8.49
CA TYR A 71 -5.47 6.02 -8.32
C TYR A 71 -5.91 6.72 -9.61
N PRO A 72 -5.23 6.58 -10.77
CA PRO A 72 -5.67 7.17 -12.05
C PRO A 72 -7.12 6.87 -12.40
N TYR A 73 -7.60 5.68 -12.06
CA TYR A 73 -8.96 5.22 -12.40
C TYR A 73 -10.04 5.72 -11.44
N VAL A 74 -9.65 6.32 -10.32
CA VAL A 74 -10.55 6.81 -9.27
C VAL A 74 -10.35 8.27 -8.92
N GLN A 75 -9.42 8.97 -9.57
CA GLN A 75 -9.03 10.35 -9.28
C GLN A 75 -10.19 11.37 -9.28
N ASP A 76 -11.30 11.05 -9.96
CA ASP A 76 -12.49 11.90 -9.97
C ASP A 76 -13.39 11.69 -8.74
N LYS A 77 -13.27 10.53 -8.08
CA LYS A 77 -14.05 10.15 -6.89
C LYS A 77 -13.28 10.35 -5.59
N TYR A 78 -11.97 10.15 -5.62
CA TYR A 78 -11.07 10.18 -4.47
C TYR A 78 -9.96 11.22 -4.63
N ALA A 79 -9.51 11.78 -3.50
CA ALA A 79 -8.26 12.50 -3.38
C ALA A 79 -7.28 11.66 -2.54
N LEU A 80 -5.98 11.75 -2.81
CA LEU A 80 -4.97 11.09 -1.98
C LEU A 80 -4.85 11.80 -0.64
N MET A 81 -4.73 11.05 0.45
CA MET A 81 -4.34 11.63 1.73
C MET A 81 -2.83 11.91 1.73
N PRO A 82 -2.38 13.02 2.36
CA PRO A 82 -0.95 13.39 2.37
C PRO A 82 -0.13 12.63 3.42
N CYS A 83 -0.71 11.59 4.01
CA CYS A 83 -0.15 10.73 5.05
C CYS A 83 -0.72 9.32 4.96
N GLY A 84 -0.20 8.40 5.75
CA GLY A 84 -0.69 7.03 5.80
C GLY A 84 -0.31 6.20 4.57
N GLY A 85 0.86 6.41 4.02
CA GLY A 85 1.33 5.62 2.88
C GLY A 85 2.57 4.80 3.17
N SER A 86 2.73 3.75 2.37
CA SER A 86 3.90 2.88 2.37
C SER A 86 4.85 3.28 1.26
N VAL A 87 6.09 3.60 1.63
CA VAL A 87 7.12 4.12 0.72
C VAL A 87 8.43 3.34 0.95
N GLY A 88 8.99 2.80 -0.12
CA GLY A 88 10.26 2.07 -0.08
C GLY A 88 11.45 3.01 -0.35
N GLU A 89 12.45 2.98 0.53
CA GLU A 89 13.68 3.76 0.38
C GLU A 89 14.84 2.87 -0.08
N GLY A 90 14.97 2.67 -1.40
CA GLY A 90 15.95 1.77 -1.99
C GLY A 90 15.62 0.28 -1.85
N TYR A 91 14.41 -0.04 -1.43
CA TYR A 91 13.84 -1.39 -1.39
C TYR A 91 12.36 -1.34 -1.82
N GLY A 92 11.81 -2.49 -2.22
CA GLY A 92 10.42 -2.54 -2.65
C GLY A 92 9.96 -3.95 -2.99
N PRO A 93 8.87 -4.08 -3.75
CA PRO A 93 8.46 -5.35 -4.33
C PRO A 93 9.60 -6.01 -5.11
N MET A 94 9.62 -7.35 -5.10
CA MET A 94 10.72 -8.10 -5.70
C MET A 94 10.19 -9.16 -6.66
N ILE A 95 10.89 -9.34 -7.79
CA ILE A 95 10.77 -10.55 -8.58
C ILE A 95 11.65 -11.62 -7.93
N VAL A 96 11.04 -12.74 -7.56
CA VAL A 96 11.72 -13.90 -7.00
C VAL A 96 11.54 -15.14 -7.87
N ALA A 97 12.54 -16.01 -7.91
CA ALA A 97 12.53 -17.25 -8.69
C ALA A 97 13.37 -18.33 -8.02
N LYS A 98 13.22 -19.60 -8.45
CA LYS A 98 14.02 -20.73 -7.94
C LYS A 98 15.51 -20.67 -8.36
N ARG A 99 15.82 -19.91 -9.38
CA ARG A 99 17.19 -19.70 -9.88
C ARG A 99 17.41 -18.24 -10.25
N GLY A 100 18.65 -17.84 -10.38
CA GLY A 100 18.97 -16.54 -10.97
C GLY A 100 18.54 -16.49 -12.44
N TYR A 101 17.91 -15.38 -12.80
CA TYR A 101 17.59 -15.01 -14.17
C TYR A 101 18.30 -13.70 -14.50
N SER A 102 18.79 -13.57 -15.74
CA SER A 102 19.07 -12.25 -16.30
C SER A 102 17.75 -11.53 -16.61
N LEU A 103 17.78 -10.21 -16.75
CA LEU A 103 16.58 -9.45 -17.12
C LEU A 103 16.01 -9.86 -18.48
N ASP A 104 16.87 -10.29 -19.41
CA ASP A 104 16.43 -10.76 -20.72
C ASP A 104 15.76 -12.15 -20.65
N GLU A 105 16.19 -13.01 -19.73
CA GLU A 105 15.54 -14.30 -19.50
C GLU A 105 14.19 -14.13 -18.82
N VAL A 106 14.11 -13.33 -17.74
CA VAL A 106 12.87 -13.17 -16.96
C VAL A 106 11.76 -12.48 -17.76
N ARG A 107 12.09 -11.67 -18.78
CA ARG A 107 11.11 -11.09 -19.72
C ARG A 107 10.39 -12.14 -20.58
N ARG A 108 10.94 -13.34 -20.71
CA ARG A 108 10.41 -14.40 -21.57
C ARG A 108 9.59 -15.44 -20.82
N VAL A 109 9.46 -15.28 -19.50
CA VAL A 109 8.67 -16.18 -18.66
C VAL A 109 7.43 -15.45 -18.14
N LYS A 110 6.41 -16.25 -17.79
CA LYS A 110 5.20 -15.71 -17.18
C LYS A 110 5.44 -15.47 -15.69
N ILE A 111 5.18 -14.26 -15.23
CA ILE A 111 5.35 -13.84 -13.82
C ILE A 111 4.01 -13.85 -13.10
N ALA A 112 3.92 -14.57 -11.98
CA ALA A 112 2.80 -14.48 -11.06
C ALA A 112 2.80 -13.11 -10.36
N ILE A 113 1.69 -12.38 -10.40
CA ILE A 113 1.57 -11.04 -9.81
C ILE A 113 0.43 -10.98 -8.79
N PRO A 114 0.54 -10.15 -7.72
CA PRO A 114 -0.45 -10.07 -6.64
C PRO A 114 -1.72 -9.29 -7.02
N GLY A 115 -1.72 -8.61 -8.16
CA GLY A 115 -2.87 -7.84 -8.63
C GLY A 115 -2.53 -6.98 -9.84
N GLN A 116 -3.50 -6.78 -10.72
CA GLN A 116 -3.33 -6.02 -11.95
C GLN A 116 -3.12 -4.52 -11.68
N LEU A 117 -3.79 -4.00 -10.63
CA LEU A 117 -3.76 -2.58 -10.26
C LEU A 117 -2.79 -2.29 -9.12
N THR A 118 -1.97 -3.26 -8.69
CA THR A 118 -0.93 -2.99 -7.69
C THR A 118 0.16 -2.09 -8.25
N THR A 119 0.72 -1.23 -7.43
CA THR A 119 1.88 -0.41 -7.83
C THR A 119 3.08 -1.28 -8.19
N ALA A 120 3.22 -2.43 -7.55
CA ALA A 120 4.22 -3.42 -7.89
C ALA A 120 4.12 -3.84 -9.37
N ASN A 121 2.91 -4.12 -9.88
CA ASN A 121 2.70 -4.44 -11.28
C ASN A 121 2.97 -3.23 -12.20
N LEU A 122 2.62 -2.00 -11.80
CA LEU A 122 2.98 -0.80 -12.55
C LEU A 122 4.49 -0.70 -12.76
N VAL A 123 5.26 -0.84 -11.67
CA VAL A 123 6.73 -0.76 -11.73
C VAL A 123 7.30 -1.93 -12.52
N LEU A 124 6.75 -3.14 -12.37
CA LEU A 124 7.13 -4.30 -13.17
C LEU A 124 6.98 -4.02 -14.66
N GLN A 125 5.82 -3.54 -15.11
CA GLN A 125 5.57 -3.24 -16.52
C GLN A 125 6.45 -2.09 -17.05
N MET A 126 6.84 -1.16 -16.19
CA MET A 126 7.80 -0.11 -16.55
C MET A 126 9.24 -0.64 -16.65
N ALA A 127 9.64 -1.56 -15.76
CA ALA A 127 10.99 -2.14 -15.74
C ALA A 127 11.18 -3.20 -16.82
N LEU A 128 10.14 -4.01 -17.08
CA LEU A 128 10.13 -5.11 -18.03
C LEU A 128 8.94 -4.98 -18.99
N PRO A 129 8.97 -4.02 -19.93
CA PRO A 129 7.85 -3.79 -20.85
C PRO A 129 7.45 -5.04 -21.62
N GLY A 130 6.13 -5.34 -21.62
CA GLY A 130 5.57 -6.45 -22.36
C GLY A 130 5.77 -7.83 -21.72
N VAL A 131 6.28 -7.92 -20.50
CA VAL A 131 6.36 -9.19 -19.77
C VAL A 131 4.95 -9.77 -19.54
N GLU A 132 4.80 -11.07 -19.76
CA GLU A 132 3.54 -11.76 -19.52
C GLU A 132 3.32 -11.94 -18.02
N THR A 133 2.15 -11.54 -17.54
CA THR A 133 1.79 -11.64 -16.12
C THR A 133 0.48 -12.38 -15.92
N GLU A 134 0.34 -13.08 -14.79
CA GLU A 134 -0.89 -13.72 -14.39
C GLU A 134 -1.22 -13.38 -12.94
N PHE A 135 -2.47 -12.99 -12.66
CA PHE A 135 -2.93 -12.73 -11.29
C PHE A 135 -2.95 -14.02 -10.48
N VAL A 136 -2.33 -13.96 -9.31
CA VAL A 136 -2.33 -15.02 -8.31
C VAL A 136 -2.53 -14.36 -6.94
N PRO A 137 -3.42 -14.89 -6.05
CA PRO A 137 -3.51 -14.38 -4.69
C PRO A 137 -2.11 -14.29 -4.07
N PHE A 138 -1.82 -13.14 -3.43
CA PHE A 138 -0.45 -12.79 -3.02
C PHE A 138 0.21 -13.84 -2.11
N ASP A 139 -0.56 -14.49 -1.24
CA ASP A 139 -0.14 -15.57 -0.35
C ASP A 139 0.17 -16.88 -1.09
N GLN A 140 -0.28 -17.03 -2.33
CA GLN A 140 -0.06 -18.20 -3.18
C GLN A 140 1.12 -18.05 -4.15
N ILE A 141 1.69 -16.86 -4.28
CA ILE A 141 2.78 -16.60 -5.27
C ILE A 141 4.01 -17.44 -4.95
N ILE A 142 4.57 -17.34 -3.73
CA ILE A 142 5.74 -18.14 -3.32
C ILE A 142 5.46 -19.64 -3.42
N PRO A 143 4.37 -20.20 -2.86
CA PRO A 143 4.03 -21.62 -3.01
C PRO A 143 3.97 -22.07 -4.48
N GLN A 144 3.39 -21.29 -5.37
CA GLN A 144 3.23 -21.69 -6.76
C GLN A 144 4.55 -21.58 -7.56
N VAL A 145 5.43 -20.63 -7.23
CA VAL A 145 6.80 -20.58 -7.77
C VAL A 145 7.60 -21.80 -7.29
N LEU A 146 7.54 -22.14 -6.00
CA LEU A 146 8.19 -23.33 -5.44
C LEU A 146 7.69 -24.63 -6.08
N ALA A 147 6.39 -24.73 -6.31
CA ALA A 147 5.79 -25.86 -7.03
C ALA A 147 6.16 -25.93 -8.52
N GLY A 148 6.77 -24.85 -9.10
CA GLY A 148 7.14 -24.78 -10.50
C GLY A 148 5.97 -24.52 -11.45
N LYS A 149 4.86 -24.02 -10.94
CA LYS A 149 3.73 -23.57 -11.77
C LYS A 149 4.06 -22.27 -12.49
N TYR A 150 4.83 -21.39 -11.85
CA TYR A 150 5.41 -20.18 -12.43
C TYR A 150 6.93 -20.21 -12.27
N ASP A 151 7.63 -19.67 -13.26
CA ASP A 151 9.08 -19.52 -13.23
C ASP A 151 9.53 -18.43 -12.26
N ALA A 152 8.73 -17.37 -12.14
CA ALA A 152 8.98 -16.24 -11.27
C ALA A 152 7.68 -15.68 -10.67
N GLY A 153 7.81 -14.95 -9.56
CA GLY A 153 6.71 -14.30 -8.90
C GLY A 153 7.09 -12.91 -8.37
N LEU A 154 6.14 -11.97 -8.43
CA LEU A 154 6.29 -10.63 -7.87
C LEU A 154 5.70 -10.62 -6.45
N ILE A 155 6.51 -10.38 -5.44
CA ILE A 155 6.11 -10.38 -4.03
C ILE A 155 6.09 -8.96 -3.46
N ILE A 156 5.09 -8.67 -2.61
CA ILE A 156 4.82 -7.33 -2.06
C ILE A 156 4.65 -7.28 -0.54
N HIS A 157 4.68 -8.43 0.15
CA HIS A 157 4.42 -8.55 1.58
C HIS A 157 5.65 -9.10 2.32
N GLU A 158 5.43 -9.61 3.52
CA GLU A 158 6.45 -10.16 4.40
C GLU A 158 7.36 -11.20 3.73
N GLY A 159 6.90 -11.83 2.65
CA GLY A 159 7.72 -12.68 1.78
C GLY A 159 9.03 -12.03 1.30
N GLN A 160 9.07 -10.69 1.24
CA GLN A 160 10.31 -9.94 0.95
C GLN A 160 11.44 -10.20 1.98
N LEU A 161 11.09 -10.59 3.19
CA LEU A 161 12.06 -10.93 4.24
C LEU A 161 12.35 -12.43 4.32
N THR A 162 11.49 -13.28 3.75
CA THR A 162 11.54 -14.74 3.97
C THR A 162 11.88 -15.54 2.70
N TYR A 163 11.72 -15.02 1.50
CA TYR A 163 11.93 -15.74 0.22
C TYR A 163 13.25 -16.50 0.15
N GLY A 164 14.33 -15.96 0.72
CA GLY A 164 15.63 -16.62 0.75
C GLY A 164 15.67 -17.88 1.62
N ARG A 165 14.85 -17.93 2.69
CA ARG A 165 14.70 -19.12 3.55
C ARG A 165 14.00 -20.25 2.79
N ASP A 166 13.13 -19.90 1.84
CA ASP A 166 12.40 -20.83 0.98
C ASP A 166 13.23 -21.28 -0.24
N GLY A 167 14.49 -20.83 -0.33
CA GLY A 167 15.40 -21.19 -1.41
C GLY A 167 15.16 -20.42 -2.71
N LEU A 168 14.42 -19.31 -2.65
CA LEU A 168 14.24 -18.43 -3.78
C LEU A 168 15.36 -17.37 -3.87
N THR A 169 15.59 -16.87 -5.07
CA THR A 169 16.58 -15.82 -5.39
C THR A 169 15.85 -14.58 -5.87
N CYS A 170 16.26 -13.40 -5.40
CA CYS A 170 15.79 -12.13 -5.94
C CYS A 170 16.40 -11.93 -7.34
N VAL A 171 15.53 -11.72 -8.33
CA VAL A 171 15.89 -11.42 -9.72
C VAL A 171 15.98 -9.92 -9.94
N LEU A 172 15.01 -9.17 -9.38
CA LEU A 172 14.95 -7.72 -9.47
C LEU A 172 14.23 -7.15 -8.25
N ASP A 173 14.88 -6.21 -7.56
CA ASP A 173 14.25 -5.37 -6.55
C ASP A 173 13.73 -4.09 -7.22
N MET A 174 12.42 -3.87 -7.15
CA MET A 174 11.76 -2.73 -7.79
C MET A 174 12.10 -1.39 -7.13
N GLY A 175 12.38 -1.40 -5.83
CA GLY A 175 12.79 -0.18 -5.10
C GLY A 175 14.17 0.26 -5.53
N THR A 176 15.13 -0.67 -5.63
CA THR A 176 16.47 -0.39 -6.14
C THR A 176 16.39 0.11 -7.58
N TRP A 177 15.66 -0.58 -8.44
CA TRP A 177 15.47 -0.17 -9.84
C TRP A 177 14.88 1.25 -9.94
N TRP A 178 13.85 1.54 -9.15
CA TRP A 178 13.18 2.85 -9.15
C TRP A 178 14.13 3.97 -8.71
N GLN A 179 14.89 3.73 -7.64
CA GLN A 179 15.86 4.69 -7.13
C GLN A 179 16.98 4.99 -8.15
N GLU A 180 17.45 3.98 -8.87
CA GLU A 180 18.42 4.16 -9.96
C GLU A 180 17.84 4.99 -11.12
N GLN A 181 16.55 4.85 -11.42
CA GLN A 181 15.90 5.59 -12.50
C GLN A 181 15.55 7.03 -12.15
N THR A 182 15.26 7.32 -10.87
CA THR A 182 14.63 8.59 -10.49
C THR A 182 15.37 9.35 -9.38
N GLY A 183 16.15 8.67 -8.56
CA GLY A 183 16.72 9.22 -7.33
C GLY A 183 15.69 9.45 -6.21
N LEU A 184 14.42 9.03 -6.42
CA LEU A 184 13.31 9.24 -5.49
C LEU A 184 12.97 7.94 -4.75
N PRO A 185 12.34 8.02 -3.55
CA PRO A 185 11.79 6.85 -2.89
C PRO A 185 10.64 6.24 -3.72
N LEU A 186 10.42 4.93 -3.62
CA LEU A 186 9.35 4.26 -4.35
C LEU A 186 8.03 4.34 -3.58
N PRO A 187 7.03 5.11 -4.03
CA PRO A 187 5.71 5.09 -3.43
C PRO A 187 4.96 3.81 -3.86
N LEU A 188 4.42 3.06 -2.91
CA LEU A 188 3.75 1.78 -3.15
C LEU A 188 2.25 1.86 -3.04
N GLY A 189 1.76 2.37 -1.93
CA GLY A 189 0.36 2.58 -1.65
C GLY A 189 0.16 3.72 -0.67
N GLY A 190 -1.06 4.20 -0.60
CA GLY A 190 -1.48 5.23 0.34
C GLY A 190 -2.93 5.08 0.69
N ASN A 191 -3.46 6.07 1.38
CA ASN A 191 -4.88 6.17 1.64
C ASN A 191 -5.51 7.23 0.74
N ALA A 192 -6.73 6.97 0.29
CA ALA A 192 -7.53 7.89 -0.49
C ALA A 192 -8.86 8.14 0.22
N ILE A 193 -9.34 9.38 0.16
CA ILE A 193 -10.58 9.82 0.80
C ILE A 193 -11.57 10.32 -0.27
N ARG A 194 -12.83 9.99 -0.12
CA ARG A 194 -13.90 10.43 -1.04
C ARG A 194 -13.98 11.95 -1.09
N ARG A 195 -14.02 12.50 -2.30
CA ARG A 195 -14.06 13.96 -2.53
C ARG A 195 -15.35 14.61 -2.05
N ASP A 196 -16.47 13.90 -2.10
CA ASP A 196 -17.80 14.40 -1.73
C ASP A 196 -18.00 14.60 -0.23
N LEU A 197 -17.10 14.08 0.62
CA LEU A 197 -17.09 14.35 2.06
C LEU A 197 -16.69 15.80 2.39
N GLY A 198 -15.99 16.47 1.50
CA GLY A 198 -15.61 17.87 1.61
C GLY A 198 -14.43 18.15 2.52
N THR A 199 -13.87 19.35 2.37
CA THR A 199 -12.63 19.79 3.04
C THR A 199 -12.64 19.66 4.59
N PRO A 200 -13.73 19.94 5.31
CA PRO A 200 -13.71 19.76 6.78
C PRO A 200 -13.45 18.31 7.20
N VAL A 201 -14.07 17.34 6.51
CA VAL A 201 -13.88 15.91 6.79
C VAL A 201 -12.49 15.48 6.34
N HIS A 202 -12.00 15.98 5.20
CA HIS A 202 -10.63 15.69 4.74
C HIS A 202 -9.58 16.11 5.78
N ARG A 203 -9.67 17.33 6.29
CA ARG A 203 -8.73 17.83 7.32
C ARG A 203 -8.81 17.02 8.62
N MET A 204 -10.02 16.72 9.06
CA MET A 204 -10.24 15.89 10.25
C MET A 204 -9.61 14.51 10.06
N MET A 205 -9.86 13.83 8.93
CA MET A 205 -9.33 12.49 8.67
C MET A 205 -7.81 12.49 8.51
N ASN A 206 -7.24 13.48 7.84
CA ASN A 206 -5.78 13.63 7.74
C ASN A 206 -5.14 13.74 9.13
N GLN A 207 -5.74 14.53 10.03
CA GLN A 207 -5.25 14.66 11.40
C GLN A 207 -5.43 13.35 12.18
N ALA A 208 -6.61 12.74 12.10
CA ALA A 208 -6.91 11.48 12.79
C ALA A 208 -5.95 10.34 12.36
N LEU A 209 -5.63 10.25 11.08
CA LEU A 209 -4.68 9.25 10.59
C LEU A 209 -3.25 9.55 11.04
N ARG A 210 -2.80 10.81 11.01
CA ARG A 210 -1.50 11.22 11.57
C ARG A 210 -1.40 10.89 13.06
N ASP A 211 -2.46 11.18 13.81
CA ASP A 211 -2.51 10.88 15.24
C ASP A 211 -2.47 9.37 15.51
N SER A 212 -3.15 8.57 14.68
CA SER A 212 -3.10 7.10 14.75
C SER A 212 -1.70 6.57 14.50
N VAL A 213 -1.05 6.99 13.40
CA VAL A 213 0.33 6.61 13.08
C VAL A 213 1.29 7.08 14.18
N GLY A 214 1.16 8.34 14.63
CA GLY A 214 1.99 8.90 15.68
C GLY A 214 1.82 8.16 17.02
N TYR A 215 0.58 7.76 17.35
CA TYR A 215 0.31 6.94 18.52
C TYR A 215 1.02 5.58 18.40
N ALA A 216 0.86 4.89 17.28
CA ALA A 216 1.48 3.59 17.04
C ALA A 216 3.01 3.65 17.10
N LEU A 217 3.64 4.66 16.50
CA LEU A 217 5.09 4.86 16.55
C LEU A 217 5.59 5.12 17.98
N LYS A 218 4.84 5.89 18.77
CA LYS A 218 5.16 6.20 20.17
C LYS A 218 4.93 5.01 21.11
N HIS A 219 3.90 4.20 20.85
CA HIS A 219 3.51 3.02 21.64
C HIS A 219 3.79 1.73 20.84
N ARG A 220 5.01 1.64 20.30
CA ARG A 220 5.41 0.65 19.32
C ARG A 220 5.17 -0.80 19.76
N GLU A 221 5.42 -1.12 21.03
CA GLU A 221 5.23 -2.48 21.56
C GLU A 221 3.75 -2.91 21.52
N GLU A 222 2.84 -2.02 21.95
CA GLU A 222 1.39 -2.31 21.92
C GLU A 222 0.88 -2.42 20.47
N ALA A 223 1.28 -1.48 19.61
CA ALA A 223 0.88 -1.47 18.20
C ALA A 223 1.44 -2.68 17.46
N LEU A 224 2.68 -3.09 17.75
CA LEU A 224 3.26 -4.30 17.17
C LEU A 224 2.55 -5.58 17.66
N ALA A 225 2.19 -5.66 18.95
CA ALA A 225 1.41 -6.78 19.48
C ALA A 225 0.03 -6.90 18.79
N HIS A 226 -0.59 -5.77 18.47
CA HIS A 226 -1.81 -5.74 17.65
C HIS A 226 -1.53 -6.21 16.21
N ALA A 227 -0.51 -5.67 15.56
CA ALA A 227 -0.13 -6.01 14.19
C ALA A 227 0.27 -7.49 14.01
N MET A 228 0.84 -8.10 15.06
CA MET A 228 1.19 -9.53 15.06
C MET A 228 -0.01 -10.47 14.88
N GLN A 229 -1.25 -10.00 15.14
CA GLN A 229 -2.45 -10.79 14.85
C GLN A 229 -2.68 -10.96 13.34
N TYR A 230 -2.03 -10.14 12.54
CA TYR A 230 -2.13 -10.08 11.08
C TYR A 230 -0.82 -10.47 10.37
N ALA A 231 0.30 -10.52 11.12
CA ALA A 231 1.59 -10.95 10.57
C ALA A 231 1.56 -12.44 10.23
N ARG A 232 1.85 -12.76 8.96
CA ARG A 232 1.83 -14.13 8.46
C ARG A 232 3.24 -14.70 8.50
N ASP A 233 3.42 -15.83 9.16
CA ASP A 233 4.68 -16.60 9.19
C ASP A 233 5.93 -15.80 9.61
N LEU A 234 5.74 -14.66 10.30
CA LEU A 234 6.81 -13.85 10.86
C LEU A 234 6.93 -14.04 12.38
N ASP A 235 8.14 -14.14 12.84
CA ASP A 235 8.45 -13.89 14.25
C ASP A 235 8.38 -12.38 14.57
N THR A 236 8.24 -12.04 15.84
CA THR A 236 8.12 -10.63 16.26
C THR A 236 9.28 -9.74 15.78
N PRO A 237 10.56 -10.15 15.80
CA PRO A 237 11.64 -9.35 15.23
C PRO A 237 11.49 -9.07 13.73
N SER A 238 11.08 -10.07 12.95
CA SER A 238 10.87 -9.92 11.50
C SER A 238 9.67 -9.04 11.20
N ALA A 239 8.55 -9.21 11.92
CA ALA A 239 7.38 -8.33 11.80
C ALA A 239 7.73 -6.88 12.18
N ASN A 240 8.48 -6.68 13.27
CA ASN A 240 8.94 -5.34 13.66
C ASN A 240 9.84 -4.69 12.60
N ARG A 241 10.68 -5.48 11.93
CA ARG A 241 11.50 -5.02 10.82
C ARG A 241 10.62 -4.64 9.63
N PHE A 242 9.68 -5.49 9.23
CA PHE A 242 8.77 -5.26 8.11
C PHE A 242 7.92 -4.00 8.34
N VAL A 243 7.28 -3.89 9.50
CA VAL A 243 6.53 -2.69 9.88
C VAL A 243 7.43 -1.45 9.81
N GLY A 244 8.66 -1.50 10.32
CA GLY A 244 9.59 -0.36 10.29
C GLY A 244 10.04 0.06 8.89
N MET A 245 10.01 -0.85 7.91
CA MET A 245 10.27 -0.50 6.51
C MET A 245 9.18 0.41 5.95
N TYR A 246 7.91 0.16 6.27
CA TYR A 246 6.77 0.80 5.63
C TYR A 246 5.99 1.78 6.51
N VAL A 247 6.15 1.72 7.84
CA VAL A 247 5.52 2.67 8.78
C VAL A 247 6.58 3.42 9.57
N ASN A 248 6.80 4.67 9.18
CA ASN A 248 7.87 5.54 9.68
C ASN A 248 7.47 7.03 9.52
N GLU A 249 8.43 7.94 9.59
CA GLU A 249 8.21 9.39 9.46
C GLU A 249 7.52 9.77 8.13
N ARG A 250 7.78 9.04 7.03
CA ARG A 250 7.11 9.29 5.76
C ARG A 250 5.64 8.88 5.77
N THR A 251 5.26 7.96 6.64
CA THR A 251 3.85 7.59 6.86
C THR A 251 3.09 8.71 7.58
N LEU A 252 3.77 9.47 8.45
CA LEU A 252 3.18 10.66 9.08
C LEU A 252 2.96 11.80 8.08
N ASP A 253 3.91 12.00 7.18
CA ASP A 253 3.83 12.99 6.10
C ASP A 253 4.76 12.57 4.96
N TYR A 254 4.25 12.57 3.74
CA TYR A 254 5.07 12.18 2.58
C TYR A 254 6.23 13.14 2.33
N GLY A 255 6.15 14.38 2.82
CA GLY A 255 7.06 15.44 2.43
C GLY A 255 6.93 15.82 0.95
N GLU A 256 7.66 16.82 0.52
CA GLU A 256 7.59 17.26 -0.89
C GLU A 256 8.22 16.24 -1.84
N ASP A 257 9.28 15.57 -1.43
CA ASP A 257 9.94 14.53 -2.22
C ASP A 257 9.08 13.27 -2.37
N GLY A 258 8.32 12.86 -1.33
CA GLY A 258 7.37 11.75 -1.43
C GLY A 258 6.18 12.09 -2.31
N LYS A 259 5.63 13.31 -2.21
CA LYS A 259 4.57 13.79 -3.12
C LYS A 259 5.08 13.87 -4.57
N GLU A 260 6.31 14.32 -4.77
CA GLU A 260 6.94 14.35 -6.10
C GLU A 260 7.18 12.93 -6.63
N ALA A 261 7.58 11.99 -5.78
CA ALA A 261 7.74 10.60 -6.15
C ALA A 261 6.43 9.99 -6.67
N ILE A 262 5.29 10.31 -6.02
CA ILE A 262 3.95 9.87 -6.48
C ILE A 262 3.63 10.49 -7.85
N ARG A 263 3.83 11.79 -8.02
CA ARG A 263 3.61 12.46 -9.31
C ARG A 263 4.49 11.83 -10.41
N ARG A 264 5.77 11.63 -10.12
CA ARG A 264 6.73 11.04 -11.07
C ARG A 264 6.37 9.60 -11.44
N LEU A 265 5.95 8.79 -10.46
CA LEU A 265 5.51 7.41 -10.69
C LEU A 265 4.35 7.36 -11.70
N LEU A 266 3.33 8.15 -11.47
CA LEU A 266 2.13 8.16 -12.29
C LEU A 266 2.38 8.79 -13.67
N ALA A 267 3.19 9.85 -13.73
CA ALA A 267 3.61 10.44 -15.00
C ALA A 267 4.42 9.45 -15.84
N MET A 268 5.41 8.78 -15.26
CA MET A 268 6.24 7.79 -15.95
C MET A 268 5.42 6.56 -16.38
N GLY A 269 4.44 6.14 -15.55
CA GLY A 269 3.50 5.09 -15.93
C GLY A 269 2.69 5.44 -17.18
N HIS A 270 2.25 6.70 -17.30
CA HIS A 270 1.57 7.21 -18.49
C HIS A 270 2.54 7.35 -19.68
N GLU A 271 3.71 7.97 -19.50
CA GLU A 271 4.74 8.12 -20.52
C GLU A 271 5.15 6.78 -21.16
N ARG A 272 5.16 5.71 -20.37
CA ARG A 272 5.49 4.34 -20.82
C ARG A 272 4.28 3.53 -21.29
N GLY A 273 3.09 4.14 -21.35
CA GLY A 273 1.88 3.53 -21.88
C GLY A 273 1.22 2.47 -20.98
N VAL A 274 1.64 2.36 -19.72
CA VAL A 274 1.01 1.45 -18.73
C VAL A 274 -0.28 2.08 -18.19
N ILE A 275 -0.26 3.37 -17.93
CA ILE A 275 -1.44 4.16 -17.54
C ILE A 275 -2.01 4.83 -18.80
N PRO A 276 -3.31 4.60 -19.14
CA PRO A 276 -3.85 5.00 -20.43
C PRO A 276 -4.07 6.51 -20.62
N HIS A 277 -4.10 7.29 -19.55
CA HIS A 277 -4.37 8.73 -19.59
C HIS A 277 -3.50 9.51 -18.60
N PRO A 278 -3.30 10.82 -18.80
CA PRO A 278 -2.62 11.67 -17.83
C PRO A 278 -3.32 11.66 -16.47
N VAL A 279 -2.55 11.77 -15.40
CA VAL A 279 -3.06 11.69 -14.04
C VAL A 279 -2.97 13.03 -13.34
N ARG A 280 -4.09 13.48 -12.77
CA ARG A 280 -4.14 14.62 -11.86
C ARG A 280 -3.91 14.12 -10.44
N VAL A 281 -2.76 14.44 -9.87
CA VAL A 281 -2.42 14.06 -8.49
C VAL A 281 -2.85 15.17 -7.54
N ASP A 282 -3.97 14.96 -6.88
CA ASP A 282 -4.50 15.88 -5.87
C ASP A 282 -4.41 15.25 -4.48
N PHE A 283 -3.87 16.00 -3.53
CA PHE A 283 -3.89 15.63 -2.11
C PHE A 283 -5.07 16.31 -1.41
N ALA A 284 -5.75 15.57 -0.53
CA ALA A 284 -6.82 16.08 0.32
C ALA A 284 -6.24 17.03 1.37
N GLU A 285 -6.71 18.30 1.41
CA GLU A 285 -6.27 19.35 2.32
C GLU A 285 -7.44 19.92 3.12
#